data_c5e77484270cd2aa052ac3675c5bf9e1
#
_entry.id   c5e77484270cd2aa052ac3675c5bf9e1
#
_cell.length_a   1.000
_cell.length_b   1.000
_cell.length_c   1.000
_cell.angle_alpha   90.00
_cell.angle_beta   90.00
_cell.angle_gamma   90.00
#
_symmetry.space_group_name_H-M   'P 1'
#
loop_
_entity.id
_entity.type
_entity.pdbx_description
1 polymer ?
#
loop_
_entity_poly.entity_id
_entity_poly.type
_entity_poly.pdbx_seq_one_letter_code
_entity_poly.pdbx_strand_id
1 'polypeptide(L)'
;MLKKIWEIIEDIAGRNDKEKEQDAIKAAERTVYVVSEDVSSGSGIQITAIEGDTSREPNVTEDVADASVVPENIATSADFYSDEGQTQARADLVAKIDLKAGTILTKDMLTTSSEQVTNDLRKQEYNMLSLPTDLVDGDFVDVRIRFGNGQDYIVVSKKQVSIPEIAGAPAEGVININLSEDESIAMSSAIIELYQLKAVEMYVSRYTDPGMQVAATPTYPVSAEALNLMDSNPNIVDEAKQAIASRYNRNLRENYINGQINSVDGDERKSNLESSVEQHITQQKELRQQYLQSLEDAAAAADAA
;
A
#
# COMPACT_ATOMS: atom_id res chain seq x y z
N MET A 1 -18.34 -27.24 70.08
CA MET A 1 -18.65 -27.78 68.76
C MET A 1 -19.11 -26.67 67.81
N LEU A 2 -20.04 -25.81 68.18
CA LEU A 2 -20.53 -24.68 67.32
C LEU A 2 -19.44 -23.68 66.91
N LYS A 3 -18.48 -23.35 67.78
CA LYS A 3 -17.40 -22.44 67.49
C LYS A 3 -16.44 -22.91 66.37
N LYS A 4 -16.15 -24.24 66.35
CA LYS A 4 -15.36 -24.84 65.26
C LYS A 4 -16.07 -24.89 63.93
N ILE A 5 -17.42 -25.07 63.97
CA ILE A 5 -18.20 -25.02 62.71
C ILE A 5 -18.25 -23.59 62.15
N TRP A 6 -18.31 -22.60 62.99
CA TRP A 6 -18.28 -21.19 62.59
C TRP A 6 -16.94 -20.78 62.00
N GLU A 7 -15.82 -21.21 62.61
CA GLU A 7 -14.47 -21.01 62.08
C GLU A 7 -14.27 -21.69 60.71
N ILE A 8 -14.85 -22.86 60.47
CA ILE A 8 -14.81 -23.56 59.19
C ILE A 8 -15.66 -22.82 58.13
N ILE A 9 -16.82 -22.29 58.52
CA ILE A 9 -17.70 -21.53 57.61
C ILE A 9 -17.03 -20.21 57.23
N GLU A 10 -16.38 -19.51 58.17
CA GLU A 10 -15.62 -18.26 57.84
C GLU A 10 -14.41 -18.56 56.96
N ASP A 11 -13.68 -19.66 57.17
CA ASP A 11 -12.56 -20.07 56.36
C ASP A 11 -13.01 -20.47 54.93
N ILE A 12 -14.15 -21.13 54.78
CA ILE A 12 -14.75 -21.48 53.47
C ILE A 12 -15.27 -20.19 52.76
N ALA A 13 -15.93 -19.28 53.48
CA ALA A 13 -16.42 -18.04 52.93
C ALA A 13 -15.26 -17.14 52.44
N GLY A 14 -14.18 -17.01 53.25
CA GLY A 14 -13.01 -16.25 52.90
C GLY A 14 -12.19 -16.85 51.72
N ARG A 15 -12.19 -18.19 51.58
CA ARG A 15 -11.60 -18.88 50.44
C ARG A 15 -12.44 -18.64 49.17
N ASN A 16 -13.74 -18.72 49.28
CA ASN A 16 -14.65 -18.46 48.15
C ASN A 16 -14.60 -17.03 47.65
N ASP A 17 -14.41 -16.06 48.54
CA ASP A 17 -14.24 -14.66 48.15
C ASP A 17 -12.89 -14.39 47.50
N LYS A 18 -11.79 -15.01 47.99
CA LYS A 18 -10.47 -14.93 47.33
C LYS A 18 -10.44 -15.62 45.95
N GLU A 19 -11.11 -16.76 45.81
CA GLU A 19 -11.24 -17.43 44.52
C GLU A 19 -12.04 -16.59 43.54
N LYS A 20 -13.15 -15.97 43.96
CA LYS A 20 -13.92 -15.05 43.14
C LYS A 20 -13.13 -13.78 42.75
N GLU A 21 -12.32 -13.25 43.67
CA GLU A 21 -11.46 -12.13 43.42
C GLU A 21 -10.35 -12.49 42.40
N GLN A 22 -9.73 -13.68 42.54
CA GLN A 22 -8.77 -14.20 41.57
C GLN A 22 -9.38 -14.47 40.20
N ASP A 23 -10.59 -15.01 40.14
CA ASP A 23 -11.31 -15.24 38.90
C ASP A 23 -11.74 -13.92 38.23
N ALA A 24 -12.11 -12.90 39.02
CA ALA A 24 -12.40 -11.57 38.52
C ALA A 24 -11.14 -10.88 37.98
N ILE A 25 -9.98 -11.03 38.63
CA ILE A 25 -8.70 -10.50 38.13
C ILE A 25 -8.33 -11.20 36.83
N LYS A 26 -8.38 -12.54 36.76
CA LYS A 26 -8.12 -13.30 35.54
C LYS A 26 -9.08 -12.93 34.39
N ALA A 27 -10.34 -12.68 34.68
CA ALA A 27 -11.33 -12.26 33.71
C ALA A 27 -11.10 -10.83 33.18
N ALA A 28 -10.38 -10.00 33.95
CA ALA A 28 -9.99 -8.65 33.57
C ALA A 28 -8.62 -8.59 32.84
N GLU A 29 -7.90 -9.70 32.77
CA GLU A 29 -6.59 -9.79 32.10
C GLU A 29 -6.76 -10.12 30.62
N ARG A 30 -5.92 -9.52 29.78
CA ARG A 30 -5.78 -9.86 28.36
C ARG A 30 -4.34 -10.20 28.04
N THR A 31 -4.14 -11.22 27.25
CA THR A 31 -2.84 -11.51 26.64
C THR A 31 -2.46 -10.38 25.70
N VAL A 32 -1.25 -9.87 25.87
CA VAL A 32 -0.64 -8.83 25.04
C VAL A 32 0.70 -9.31 24.49
N TYR A 33 1.09 -8.80 23.37
CA TYR A 33 2.38 -9.05 22.75
C TYR A 33 3.24 -7.82 22.88
N VAL A 34 4.42 -7.97 23.49
CA VAL A 34 5.30 -6.86 23.87
C VAL A 34 6.64 -7.00 23.13
N VAL A 35 7.11 -5.91 22.57
CA VAL A 35 8.42 -5.86 21.92
C VAL A 35 9.52 -5.91 22.97
N SER A 36 10.46 -6.87 22.84
CA SER A 36 11.56 -7.07 23.80
C SER A 36 12.77 -6.16 23.58
N GLU A 37 12.93 -5.64 22.35
CA GLU A 37 14.03 -4.75 21.94
C GLU A 37 13.51 -3.67 20.97
N ASP A 38 14.33 -2.65 20.68
CA ASP A 38 13.98 -1.61 19.71
C ASP A 38 13.91 -2.22 18.30
N VAL A 39 12.77 -2.05 17.61
CA VAL A 39 12.55 -2.54 16.25
C VAL A 39 12.27 -1.35 15.34
N SER A 40 13.07 -1.22 14.27
CA SER A 40 12.85 -0.17 13.27
C SER A 40 11.72 -0.55 12.30
N SER A 41 11.07 0.46 11.75
CA SER A 41 10.08 0.28 10.68
C SER A 41 10.64 -0.58 9.53
N GLY A 42 9.85 -1.53 9.05
CA GLY A 42 10.25 -2.48 8.02
C GLY A 42 11.06 -3.69 8.52
N SER A 43 11.47 -3.71 9.79
CA SER A 43 12.18 -4.86 10.37
C SER A 43 11.21 -5.97 10.76
N GLY A 44 11.69 -7.23 10.70
CA GLY A 44 10.88 -8.41 11.02
C GLY A 44 10.41 -8.44 12.47
N ILE A 45 9.17 -8.85 12.66
CA ILE A 45 8.54 -9.14 13.95
C ILE A 45 8.44 -10.65 14.11
N GLN A 46 9.04 -11.19 15.18
CA GLN A 46 9.07 -12.63 15.43
C GLN A 46 8.75 -12.96 16.88
N ILE A 47 7.79 -13.88 17.07
CA ILE A 47 7.39 -14.36 18.39
C ILE A 47 8.14 -15.63 18.80
N THR A 48 8.56 -16.45 17.83
CA THR A 48 9.35 -17.65 18.04
C THR A 48 10.47 -17.76 17.03
N ALA A 49 11.54 -18.49 17.36
CA ALA A 49 12.59 -18.80 16.39
C ALA A 49 12.00 -19.63 15.24
N ILE A 50 12.30 -19.25 13.99
CA ILE A 50 11.84 -19.98 12.80
C ILE A 50 12.85 -21.09 12.53
N GLU A 51 12.36 -22.33 12.39
CA GLU A 51 13.19 -23.49 12.11
C GLU A 51 13.94 -23.30 10.78
N GLY A 52 15.29 -23.27 10.87
CA GLY A 52 16.18 -23.08 9.73
C GLY A 52 16.62 -21.62 9.47
N ASP A 53 16.07 -20.63 10.16
CA ASP A 53 16.53 -19.24 10.14
C ASP A 53 17.23 -18.88 11.45
N THR A 54 18.57 -18.92 11.44
CA THR A 54 19.39 -18.51 12.59
C THR A 54 19.78 -17.03 12.56
N SER A 55 19.28 -16.28 11.59
CA SER A 55 19.62 -14.86 11.41
C SER A 55 18.76 -13.91 12.24
N ARG A 56 17.63 -14.41 12.78
CA ARG A 56 16.67 -13.60 13.53
C ARG A 56 16.31 -14.29 14.84
N GLU A 57 16.48 -13.56 15.94
CA GLU A 57 16.00 -13.97 17.26
C GLU A 57 14.59 -13.44 17.51
N PRO A 58 13.78 -14.13 18.33
CA PRO A 58 12.46 -13.61 18.73
C PRO A 58 12.59 -12.24 19.39
N ASN A 59 11.84 -11.26 18.90
CA ASN A 59 11.84 -9.90 19.43
C ASN A 59 10.48 -9.48 20.01
N VAL A 60 9.56 -10.44 20.15
CA VAL A 60 8.25 -10.25 20.79
C VAL A 60 8.06 -11.33 21.84
N THR A 61 7.55 -10.91 23.00
CA THR A 61 7.20 -11.77 24.13
C THR A 61 5.72 -11.65 24.44
N GLU A 62 5.13 -12.75 24.86
CA GLU A 62 3.76 -12.79 25.37
C GLU A 62 3.76 -12.34 26.84
N ASP A 63 2.83 -11.46 27.21
CA ASP A 63 2.65 -10.93 28.55
C ASP A 63 1.15 -10.77 28.83
N VAL A 64 0.81 -10.41 30.04
CA VAL A 64 -0.59 -10.24 30.50
C VAL A 64 -0.76 -8.82 31.03
N ALA A 65 -1.79 -8.13 30.58
CA ALA A 65 -2.10 -6.78 31.01
C ALA A 65 -3.59 -6.62 31.36
N ASP A 66 -3.91 -5.65 32.21
CA ASP A 66 -5.28 -5.32 32.58
C ASP A 66 -6.05 -4.83 31.32
N ALA A 67 -7.18 -5.47 31.05
CA ALA A 67 -8.01 -5.18 29.89
C ALA A 67 -8.50 -3.72 29.82
N SER A 68 -8.55 -3.02 30.98
CA SER A 68 -8.98 -1.61 31.04
C SER A 68 -7.95 -0.62 30.51
N VAL A 69 -6.67 -1.02 30.47
CA VAL A 69 -5.57 -0.15 30.01
C VAL A 69 -5.02 -0.55 28.62
N VAL A 70 -5.55 -1.64 28.06
CA VAL A 70 -5.10 -2.17 26.76
C VAL A 70 -6.01 -1.68 25.64
N PRO A 71 -5.46 -1.18 24.51
CA PRO A 71 -6.25 -0.78 23.34
C PRO A 71 -7.13 -1.92 22.81
N GLU A 72 -8.29 -1.59 22.21
CA GLU A 72 -9.19 -2.61 21.65
C GLU A 72 -8.58 -3.34 20.44
N ASN A 73 -7.70 -2.68 19.69
CA ASN A 73 -7.04 -3.19 18.47
C ASN A 73 -5.69 -3.89 18.74
N ILE A 74 -5.48 -4.45 19.94
CA ILE A 74 -4.26 -5.21 20.23
C ILE A 74 -4.05 -6.34 19.23
N ALA A 75 -2.78 -6.63 18.95
CA ALA A 75 -2.41 -7.82 18.21
C ALA A 75 -2.75 -9.08 19.04
N THR A 76 -3.24 -10.09 18.35
CA THR A 76 -3.63 -11.38 18.93
C THR A 76 -2.74 -12.49 18.37
N SER A 77 -2.79 -13.69 18.95
CA SER A 77 -2.04 -14.84 18.42
C SER A 77 -2.30 -15.10 16.93
N ALA A 78 -3.52 -14.87 16.46
CA ALA A 78 -3.87 -15.03 15.04
C ALA A 78 -3.12 -14.07 14.10
N ASP A 79 -2.58 -12.96 14.59
CA ASP A 79 -1.78 -12.02 13.82
C ASP A 79 -0.33 -12.50 13.63
N PHE A 80 0.15 -13.39 14.53
CA PHE A 80 1.54 -13.91 14.52
C PHE A 80 1.67 -15.33 13.94
N TYR A 81 0.59 -16.07 13.84
CA TYR A 81 0.61 -17.45 13.35
C TYR A 81 -0.22 -17.60 12.08
N SER A 82 0.23 -18.46 11.16
CA SER A 82 -0.45 -18.75 9.91
C SER A 82 -1.51 -19.87 10.03
N ASP A 83 -1.50 -20.61 11.16
CA ASP A 83 -2.38 -21.73 11.42
C ASP A 83 -3.15 -21.56 12.74
N GLU A 84 -4.36 -22.13 12.83
CA GLU A 84 -5.19 -22.08 14.04
C GLU A 84 -4.55 -22.80 15.23
N GLY A 85 -3.63 -23.75 14.97
CA GLY A 85 -2.89 -24.50 15.99
C GLY A 85 -1.75 -23.71 16.62
N GLN A 86 -1.41 -22.52 16.14
CA GLN A 86 -0.29 -21.69 16.59
C GLN A 86 1.05 -22.42 16.55
N THR A 87 1.26 -23.27 15.56
CA THR A 87 2.48 -24.05 15.38
C THR A 87 3.43 -23.45 14.37
N GLN A 88 2.89 -22.64 13.43
CA GLN A 88 3.65 -22.03 12.35
C GLN A 88 3.63 -20.50 12.46
N ALA A 89 4.70 -19.92 13.03
CA ALA A 89 4.87 -18.48 13.12
C ALA A 89 5.04 -17.86 11.72
N ARG A 90 4.48 -16.67 11.54
CA ARG A 90 4.59 -15.91 10.30
C ARG A 90 5.98 -15.30 10.16
N ALA A 91 6.70 -15.69 9.12
CA ALA A 91 8.02 -15.16 8.79
C ALA A 91 7.98 -13.81 8.05
N ASP A 92 6.82 -13.47 7.48
CA ASP A 92 6.59 -12.29 6.64
C ASP A 92 6.13 -11.06 7.41
N LEU A 93 5.98 -11.16 8.75
CA LEU A 93 5.49 -10.07 9.58
C LEU A 93 6.58 -9.03 9.83
N VAL A 94 6.27 -7.75 9.62
CA VAL A 94 7.20 -6.63 9.81
C VAL A 94 6.55 -5.48 10.58
N ALA A 95 7.37 -4.68 11.27
CA ALA A 95 6.93 -3.46 11.94
C ALA A 95 6.61 -2.37 10.92
N LYS A 96 5.43 -1.78 11.01
CA LYS A 96 4.99 -0.66 10.16
C LYS A 96 5.58 0.69 10.58
N ILE A 97 5.96 0.82 11.84
CA ILE A 97 6.54 2.01 12.46
C ILE A 97 7.73 1.60 13.36
N ASP A 98 8.53 2.58 13.77
CA ASP A 98 9.57 2.34 14.78
C ASP A 98 8.93 1.99 16.12
N LEU A 99 9.32 0.86 16.69
CA LEU A 99 8.83 0.34 17.97
C LEU A 99 9.94 0.38 19.02
N LYS A 100 9.61 0.79 20.21
CA LYS A 100 10.52 0.76 21.36
C LYS A 100 10.29 -0.47 22.21
N ALA A 101 11.36 -0.97 22.84
CA ALA A 101 11.26 -2.05 23.81
C ALA A 101 10.18 -1.73 24.86
N GLY A 102 9.34 -2.69 25.19
CA GLY A 102 8.20 -2.53 26.09
C GLY A 102 6.91 -2.02 25.42
N THR A 103 6.89 -1.79 24.09
CA THR A 103 5.68 -1.41 23.36
C THR A 103 4.73 -2.61 23.25
N ILE A 104 3.48 -2.43 23.67
CA ILE A 104 2.38 -3.38 23.41
C ILE A 104 1.99 -3.27 21.95
N LEU A 105 2.01 -4.37 21.22
CA LEU A 105 1.72 -4.41 19.80
C LEU A 105 0.21 -4.30 19.53
N THR A 106 -0.15 -3.43 18.60
CA THR A 106 -1.48 -3.35 18.00
C THR A 106 -1.45 -3.83 16.55
N LYS A 107 -2.61 -4.21 16.01
CA LYS A 107 -2.73 -4.66 14.60
C LYS A 107 -2.24 -3.61 13.61
N ASP A 108 -2.45 -2.33 13.91
CA ASP A 108 -2.05 -1.22 13.05
C ASP A 108 -0.54 -1.00 12.99
N MET A 109 0.22 -1.55 13.95
CA MET A 109 1.68 -1.50 13.99
C MET A 109 2.34 -2.60 13.16
N LEU A 110 1.56 -3.58 12.68
CA LEU A 110 2.02 -4.75 11.97
C LEU A 110 1.60 -4.68 10.49
N THR A 111 2.45 -5.22 9.62
CA THR A 111 2.16 -5.44 8.20
C THR A 111 2.96 -6.64 7.71
N THR A 112 2.72 -7.09 6.50
CA THR A 112 3.53 -8.16 5.90
C THR A 112 4.65 -7.58 5.04
N SER A 113 5.73 -8.32 4.87
CA SER A 113 6.84 -7.89 3.99
C SER A 113 6.40 -7.68 2.54
N SER A 114 5.32 -8.35 2.12
CA SER A 114 4.70 -8.15 0.80
C SER A 114 3.88 -6.85 0.70
N GLU A 115 3.45 -6.30 1.85
CA GLU A 115 2.72 -5.04 1.96
C GLU A 115 3.63 -3.90 2.45
N GLN A 116 4.92 -4.17 2.59
CA GLN A 116 5.87 -3.17 3.06
C GLN A 116 5.89 -1.98 2.10
N VAL A 117 5.54 -0.83 2.66
CA VAL A 117 5.58 0.44 1.93
C VAL A 117 7.04 0.89 1.84
N THR A 118 7.62 0.82 0.67
CA THR A 118 8.97 1.33 0.42
C THR A 118 9.03 2.85 0.55
N ASN A 119 10.20 3.40 0.91
CA ASN A 119 10.37 4.85 1.12
C ASN A 119 10.11 5.69 -0.14
N ASP A 120 10.17 5.08 -1.31
CA ASP A 120 9.96 5.69 -2.62
C ASP A 120 8.49 5.62 -3.10
N LEU A 121 7.62 4.91 -2.39
CA LEU A 121 6.21 4.78 -2.78
C LEU A 121 5.48 6.12 -2.63
N ARG A 122 4.80 6.55 -3.69
CA ARG A 122 4.02 7.79 -3.74
C ARG A 122 2.64 7.53 -4.32
N LYS A 123 1.62 8.14 -3.70
CA LYS A 123 0.27 8.19 -4.25
C LYS A 123 0.22 9.28 -5.32
N GLN A 124 -0.11 8.91 -6.55
CA GLN A 124 -0.17 9.81 -7.69
C GLN A 124 -1.56 9.77 -8.33
N GLU A 125 -2.00 10.93 -8.79
CA GLU A 125 -3.29 11.12 -9.46
C GLU A 125 -3.12 11.13 -10.97
N TYR A 126 -4.01 10.42 -11.66
CA TYR A 126 -4.03 10.33 -13.13
C TYR A 126 -5.45 10.57 -13.65
N ASN A 127 -5.58 11.48 -14.63
CA ASN A 127 -6.84 11.83 -15.30
C ASN A 127 -6.78 11.67 -16.82
N MET A 128 -5.67 11.12 -17.36
CA MET A 128 -5.49 10.89 -18.81
C MET A 128 -5.73 9.42 -19.21
N LEU A 129 -6.13 8.58 -18.27
CA LEU A 129 -6.32 7.16 -18.52
C LEU A 129 -7.77 6.87 -18.94
N SER A 130 -7.95 6.05 -19.96
CA SER A 130 -9.27 5.45 -20.26
C SER A 130 -9.61 4.44 -19.17
N LEU A 131 -10.68 4.70 -18.42
CA LEU A 131 -11.12 3.86 -17.32
C LEU A 131 -12.27 2.94 -17.73
N PRO A 132 -12.31 1.67 -17.24
CA PRO A 132 -13.49 0.82 -17.38
C PRO A 132 -14.71 1.47 -16.71
N THR A 133 -15.88 1.32 -17.33
CA THR A 133 -17.13 1.91 -16.82
C THR A 133 -17.53 1.38 -15.45
N ASP A 134 -17.14 0.16 -15.14
CA ASP A 134 -17.45 -0.56 -13.90
C ASP A 134 -16.30 -0.56 -12.88
N LEU A 135 -15.31 0.34 -13.04
CA LEU A 135 -14.21 0.49 -12.10
C LEU A 135 -14.71 1.08 -10.78
N VAL A 136 -14.35 0.45 -9.67
CA VAL A 136 -14.70 0.91 -8.32
C VAL A 136 -13.46 1.13 -7.45
N ASP A 137 -13.63 1.90 -6.38
CA ASP A 137 -12.58 2.11 -5.38
C ASP A 137 -12.12 0.78 -4.78
N GLY A 138 -10.79 0.59 -4.66
CA GLY A 138 -10.19 -0.64 -4.17
C GLY A 138 -9.91 -1.71 -5.23
N ASP A 139 -10.38 -1.57 -6.46
CA ASP A 139 -10.05 -2.50 -7.56
C ASP A 139 -8.55 -2.56 -7.84
N PHE A 140 -8.08 -3.71 -8.31
CA PHE A 140 -6.70 -3.90 -8.76
C PHE A 140 -6.63 -3.87 -10.29
N VAL A 141 -5.64 -3.13 -10.81
CA VAL A 141 -5.53 -2.84 -12.24
C VAL A 141 -4.08 -2.91 -12.74
N ASP A 142 -3.96 -3.17 -14.06
CA ASP A 142 -2.77 -2.84 -14.84
C ASP A 142 -3.03 -1.53 -15.58
N VAL A 143 -2.04 -0.63 -15.63
CA VAL A 143 -2.02 0.50 -16.56
C VAL A 143 -1.27 0.08 -17.81
N ARG A 144 -1.89 0.26 -18.95
CA ARG A 144 -1.40 -0.18 -20.26
C ARG A 144 -1.31 0.99 -21.24
N ILE A 145 -0.41 0.86 -22.20
CA ILE A 145 -0.30 1.78 -23.34
C ILE A 145 -0.47 0.99 -24.64
N ARG A 146 -1.37 1.46 -25.49
CA ARG A 146 -1.65 0.88 -26.81
C ARG A 146 -1.28 1.88 -27.90
N PHE A 147 -0.49 1.44 -28.86
CA PHE A 147 -0.10 2.22 -30.03
C PHE A 147 -1.04 1.98 -31.22
N GLY A 148 -1.09 2.93 -32.15
CA GLY A 148 -1.96 2.87 -33.33
C GLY A 148 -1.70 1.69 -34.27
N ASN A 149 -0.56 1.01 -34.15
CA ASN A 149 -0.26 -0.25 -34.86
C ASN A 149 -0.80 -1.50 -34.14
N GLY A 150 -1.51 -1.34 -33.01
CA GLY A 150 -2.07 -2.45 -32.23
C GLY A 150 -1.11 -3.04 -31.19
N GLN A 151 0.11 -2.57 -31.08
CA GLN A 151 1.01 -2.98 -30.01
C GLN A 151 0.52 -2.46 -28.66
N ASP A 152 0.55 -3.32 -27.67
CA ASP A 152 -0.01 -3.09 -26.33
C ASP A 152 0.97 -3.56 -25.27
N TYR A 153 1.30 -2.67 -24.33
CA TYR A 153 2.30 -2.92 -23.30
C TYR A 153 1.75 -2.58 -21.92
N ILE A 154 2.16 -3.37 -20.92
CA ILE A 154 1.89 -3.09 -19.52
C ILE A 154 2.94 -2.12 -19.00
N VAL A 155 2.51 -0.95 -18.54
CA VAL A 155 3.39 0.08 -17.96
C VAL A 155 3.63 -0.20 -16.49
N VAL A 156 2.55 -0.37 -15.72
CA VAL A 156 2.61 -0.80 -14.31
C VAL A 156 1.53 -1.85 -14.05
N SER A 157 1.79 -2.75 -13.11
CA SER A 157 0.95 -3.93 -12.90
C SER A 157 0.40 -4.00 -11.49
N LYS A 158 -0.80 -4.55 -11.38
CA LYS A 158 -1.52 -4.90 -10.15
C LYS A 158 -1.52 -3.79 -9.09
N LYS A 159 -1.91 -2.58 -9.53
CA LYS A 159 -2.04 -1.43 -8.62
C LYS A 159 -3.46 -1.34 -8.08
N GLN A 160 -3.58 -1.15 -6.77
CA GLN A 160 -4.87 -0.85 -6.17
C GLN A 160 -5.26 0.59 -6.49
N VAL A 161 -6.48 0.77 -6.98
CA VAL A 161 -7.05 2.06 -7.35
C VAL A 161 -7.70 2.70 -6.13
N SER A 162 -7.51 4.01 -5.97
CA SER A 162 -8.33 4.84 -5.09
C SER A 162 -8.99 5.93 -5.93
N ILE A 163 -10.32 6.00 -5.88
CA ILE A 163 -11.09 6.99 -6.63
C ILE A 163 -11.40 8.16 -5.69
N PRO A 164 -10.91 9.39 -5.96
CA PRO A 164 -11.20 10.53 -5.11
C PRO A 164 -12.68 10.89 -5.20
N GLU A 165 -13.24 11.38 -4.10
CA GLU A 165 -14.62 11.90 -4.06
C GLU A 165 -14.62 13.42 -4.13
N ILE A 166 -15.56 13.97 -4.90
CA ILE A 166 -15.85 15.41 -4.99
C ILE A 166 -17.33 15.59 -4.68
N ALA A 167 -17.65 16.36 -3.64
CA ALA A 167 -19.02 16.58 -3.18
C ALA A 167 -19.82 15.29 -2.86
N GLY A 168 -19.11 14.26 -2.36
CA GLY A 168 -19.71 12.97 -2.00
C GLY A 168 -20.01 12.05 -3.19
N ALA A 169 -19.47 12.36 -4.38
CA ALA A 169 -19.53 11.50 -5.55
C ALA A 169 -18.12 11.17 -6.06
N PRO A 170 -17.91 9.96 -6.63
CA PRO A 170 -16.65 9.62 -7.27
C PRO A 170 -16.28 10.61 -8.38
N ALA A 171 -15.03 11.07 -8.41
CA ALA A 171 -14.54 11.95 -9.46
C ALA A 171 -14.47 11.19 -10.80
N GLU A 172 -15.12 11.74 -11.82
CA GLU A 172 -15.14 11.11 -13.15
C GLU A 172 -13.77 11.18 -13.84
N GLY A 173 -13.32 10.04 -14.35
CA GLY A 173 -12.08 9.94 -15.15
C GLY A 173 -10.79 10.14 -14.37
N VAL A 174 -10.84 10.10 -13.03
CA VAL A 174 -9.67 10.31 -12.16
C VAL A 174 -9.45 9.10 -11.28
N ILE A 175 -8.21 8.66 -11.20
CA ILE A 175 -7.79 7.63 -10.24
C ILE A 175 -6.49 8.02 -9.55
N ASN A 176 -6.33 7.55 -8.32
CA ASN A 176 -5.07 7.56 -7.60
C ASN A 176 -4.51 6.14 -7.53
N ILE A 177 -3.22 5.99 -7.76
CA ILE A 177 -2.48 4.74 -7.58
C ILE A 177 -1.17 5.00 -6.85
N ASN A 178 -0.68 3.99 -6.13
CA ASN A 178 0.60 4.06 -5.44
C ASN A 178 1.68 3.50 -6.36
N LEU A 179 2.70 4.29 -6.64
CA LEU A 179 3.81 3.94 -7.52
C LEU A 179 5.15 4.10 -6.80
N SER A 180 6.05 3.16 -7.05
CA SER A 180 7.47 3.30 -6.74
C SER A 180 8.14 4.29 -7.69
N GLU A 181 9.38 4.67 -7.40
CA GLU A 181 10.11 5.65 -8.24
C GLU A 181 10.32 5.14 -9.67
N ASP A 182 10.69 3.86 -9.83
CA ASP A 182 10.85 3.25 -11.15
C ASP A 182 9.53 3.18 -11.93
N GLU A 183 8.42 2.86 -11.26
CA GLU A 183 7.10 2.85 -11.87
C GLU A 183 6.65 4.26 -12.27
N SER A 184 6.92 5.27 -11.44
CA SER A 184 6.63 6.68 -11.73
C SER A 184 7.37 7.16 -12.99
N ILE A 185 8.63 6.75 -13.16
CA ILE A 185 9.44 7.08 -14.35
C ILE A 185 8.91 6.34 -15.58
N ALA A 186 8.53 5.07 -15.44
CA ALA A 186 7.90 4.32 -16.54
C ALA A 186 6.58 4.96 -16.98
N MET A 187 5.75 5.39 -16.04
CA MET A 187 4.52 6.13 -16.32
C MET A 187 4.81 7.45 -17.03
N SER A 188 5.78 8.23 -16.55
CA SER A 188 6.17 9.50 -17.18
C SER A 188 6.66 9.30 -18.62
N SER A 189 7.46 8.26 -18.87
CA SER A 189 7.91 7.90 -20.22
C SER A 189 6.73 7.56 -21.15
N ALA A 190 5.75 6.78 -20.67
CA ALA A 190 4.57 6.41 -21.43
C ALA A 190 3.64 7.61 -21.70
N ILE A 191 3.46 8.50 -20.72
CA ILE A 191 2.65 9.71 -20.85
C ILE A 191 3.24 10.68 -21.89
N ILE A 192 4.55 10.82 -21.95
CA ILE A 192 5.20 11.63 -22.98
C ILE A 192 4.88 11.07 -24.38
N GLU A 193 4.94 9.75 -24.57
CA GLU A 193 4.61 9.13 -25.84
C GLU A 193 3.11 9.26 -26.17
N LEU A 194 2.21 9.11 -25.18
CA LEU A 194 0.78 9.38 -25.33
C LEU A 194 0.53 10.79 -25.87
N TYR A 195 1.21 11.80 -25.35
CA TYR A 195 0.99 13.19 -25.73
C TYR A 195 1.66 13.58 -27.04
N GLN A 196 2.78 12.97 -27.40
CA GLN A 196 3.48 13.26 -28.66
C GLN A 196 2.80 12.63 -29.88
N LEU A 197 2.10 11.53 -29.70
CA LEU A 197 1.59 10.71 -30.79
C LEU A 197 0.07 10.78 -30.87
N LYS A 198 -0.44 10.74 -32.12
CA LYS A 198 -1.87 10.49 -32.37
C LYS A 198 -2.13 9.00 -32.39
N ALA A 199 -3.35 8.59 -32.03
CA ALA A 199 -3.77 7.18 -32.00
C ALA A 199 -2.94 6.31 -31.00
N VAL A 200 -2.46 6.91 -29.92
CA VAL A 200 -1.97 6.19 -28.74
C VAL A 200 -3.00 6.36 -27.63
N GLU A 201 -3.22 5.32 -26.88
CA GLU A 201 -4.16 5.28 -25.76
C GLU A 201 -3.46 4.72 -24.53
N MET A 202 -3.59 5.38 -23.39
CA MET A 202 -3.32 4.76 -22.09
C MET A 202 -4.65 4.40 -21.42
N TYR A 203 -4.76 3.16 -20.98
CA TYR A 203 -5.99 2.65 -20.41
C TYR A 203 -5.73 1.71 -19.24
N VAL A 204 -6.76 1.46 -18.48
CA VAL A 204 -6.76 0.63 -17.29
C VAL A 204 -7.42 -0.69 -17.57
N SER A 205 -6.78 -1.79 -17.19
CA SER A 205 -7.33 -3.14 -17.30
C SER A 205 -7.47 -3.74 -15.91
N ARG A 206 -8.70 -4.08 -15.50
CA ARG A 206 -9.03 -4.58 -14.16
C ARG A 206 -8.75 -6.07 -14.00
N TYR A 207 -8.22 -6.47 -12.85
CA TYR A 207 -8.10 -7.87 -12.45
C TYR A 207 -9.48 -8.45 -12.12
N THR A 208 -9.76 -9.65 -12.62
CA THR A 208 -11.04 -10.33 -12.36
C THR A 208 -11.09 -10.92 -10.95
N ASP A 209 -9.98 -11.50 -10.52
CA ASP A 209 -9.81 -12.05 -9.17
C ASP A 209 -8.40 -11.70 -8.65
N PRO A 210 -8.23 -10.51 -8.08
CA PRO A 210 -6.92 -10.05 -7.62
C PRO A 210 -6.32 -10.92 -6.50
N GLY A 211 -7.16 -11.64 -5.75
CA GLY A 211 -6.69 -12.56 -4.70
C GLY A 211 -5.99 -13.80 -5.25
N MET A 212 -6.43 -14.28 -6.41
CA MET A 212 -5.89 -15.49 -7.05
C MET A 212 -4.91 -15.19 -8.19
N GLN A 213 -4.98 -14.02 -8.79
CA GLN A 213 -4.12 -13.63 -9.91
C GLN A 213 -2.84 -12.97 -9.42
N VAL A 214 -1.68 -13.46 -9.85
CA VAL A 214 -0.40 -12.79 -9.62
C VAL A 214 -0.28 -11.53 -10.48
N ALA A 215 0.58 -10.59 -10.06
CA ALA A 215 0.87 -9.39 -10.85
C ALA A 215 1.47 -9.79 -12.21
N ALA A 216 1.02 -9.12 -13.28
CA ALA A 216 1.61 -9.28 -14.59
C ALA A 216 3.02 -8.65 -14.62
N THR A 217 3.89 -9.17 -15.47
CA THR A 217 5.20 -8.55 -15.68
C THR A 217 5.06 -7.31 -16.55
N PRO A 218 5.53 -6.12 -16.13
CA PRO A 218 5.55 -4.95 -16.98
C PRO A 218 6.36 -5.19 -18.26
N THR A 219 5.78 -4.84 -19.41
CA THR A 219 6.37 -5.08 -20.73
C THR A 219 6.71 -3.82 -21.49
N TYR A 220 6.30 -2.65 -20.99
CA TYR A 220 6.59 -1.37 -21.63
C TYR A 220 8.09 -1.04 -21.54
N PRO A 221 8.79 -0.90 -22.68
CA PRO A 221 10.20 -0.52 -22.70
C PRO A 221 10.32 1.00 -22.55
N VAL A 222 10.88 1.45 -21.44
CA VAL A 222 11.07 2.88 -21.18
C VAL A 222 11.95 3.57 -22.24
N SER A 223 11.85 4.89 -22.38
CA SER A 223 12.66 5.66 -23.31
C SER A 223 14.13 5.78 -22.86
N ALA A 224 15.02 6.11 -23.79
CA ALA A 224 16.42 6.38 -23.45
C ALA A 224 16.57 7.61 -22.55
N GLU A 225 15.69 8.59 -22.72
CA GLU A 225 15.64 9.80 -21.89
C GLU A 225 15.28 9.47 -20.45
N ALA A 226 14.37 8.50 -20.22
CA ALA A 226 14.04 8.03 -18.89
C ALA A 226 15.26 7.38 -18.19
N LEU A 227 16.06 6.58 -18.91
CA LEU A 227 17.32 6.05 -18.37
C LEU A 227 18.31 7.15 -18.00
N ASN A 228 18.52 8.12 -18.89
CA ASN A 228 19.44 9.22 -18.63
C ASN A 228 18.99 10.07 -17.43
N LEU A 229 17.69 10.26 -17.25
CA LEU A 229 17.15 10.96 -16.09
C LEU A 229 17.49 10.25 -14.80
N MET A 230 17.40 8.92 -14.78
CA MET A 230 17.74 8.12 -13.61
C MET A 230 19.22 8.17 -13.24
N ASP A 231 20.09 8.09 -14.24
CA ASP A 231 21.53 8.15 -14.03
C ASP A 231 21.97 9.51 -13.46
N SER A 232 21.25 10.57 -13.80
CA SER A 232 21.53 11.94 -13.34
C SER A 232 20.86 12.33 -12.03
N ASN A 233 19.90 11.55 -11.54
CA ASN A 233 19.16 11.89 -10.31
C ASN A 233 19.84 11.28 -9.06
N PRO A 234 20.39 12.12 -8.16
CA PRO A 234 21.09 11.62 -6.96
C PRO A 234 20.17 11.01 -5.90
N ASN A 235 18.86 11.27 -5.99
CA ASN A 235 17.88 10.82 -4.98
C ASN A 235 17.23 9.47 -5.31
N ILE A 236 17.51 8.91 -6.49
CA ILE A 236 16.96 7.61 -6.90
C ILE A 236 17.81 6.49 -6.34
N VAL A 237 17.17 5.56 -5.61
CA VAL A 237 17.81 4.39 -5.04
C VAL A 237 18.32 3.44 -6.14
N ASP A 238 19.40 2.71 -5.86
CA ASP A 238 20.03 1.83 -6.84
C ASP A 238 19.10 0.72 -7.35
N GLU A 239 18.19 0.22 -6.52
CA GLU A 239 17.18 -0.76 -6.90
C GLU A 239 16.23 -0.23 -7.98
N ALA A 240 15.76 1.02 -7.85
CA ALA A 240 14.93 1.66 -8.86
C ALA A 240 15.70 1.87 -10.17
N LYS A 241 16.98 2.23 -10.10
CA LYS A 241 17.86 2.32 -11.30
C LYS A 241 17.96 0.98 -12.02
N GLN A 242 18.17 -0.11 -11.29
CA GLN A 242 18.24 -1.45 -11.86
C GLN A 242 16.90 -1.89 -12.46
N ALA A 243 15.79 -1.61 -11.78
CA ALA A 243 14.45 -1.94 -12.25
C ALA A 243 14.16 -1.26 -13.60
N ILE A 244 14.42 0.02 -13.74
CA ILE A 244 14.24 0.74 -15.01
C ILE A 244 15.22 0.27 -16.08
N ALA A 245 16.50 0.08 -15.74
CA ALA A 245 17.49 -0.40 -16.70
C ALA A 245 17.07 -1.76 -17.28
N SER A 246 16.47 -2.63 -16.49
CA SER A 246 15.93 -3.91 -16.94
C SER A 246 14.75 -3.78 -17.91
N ARG A 247 13.99 -2.70 -17.82
CA ARG A 247 12.83 -2.39 -18.71
C ARG A 247 13.26 -1.79 -20.05
N TYR A 248 14.49 -1.27 -20.16
CA TYR A 248 14.97 -0.73 -21.42
C TYR A 248 15.28 -1.85 -22.39
N ASN A 249 14.62 -1.87 -23.53
CA ASN A 249 14.87 -2.80 -24.61
C ASN A 249 15.08 -2.04 -25.93
N ARG A 250 16.37 -1.85 -26.29
CA ARG A 250 16.75 -1.14 -27.50
C ARG A 250 16.08 -1.70 -28.75
N ASN A 251 16.06 -3.03 -28.91
CA ASN A 251 15.49 -3.65 -30.11
C ASN A 251 13.98 -3.42 -30.21
N LEU A 252 13.24 -3.53 -29.10
CA LEU A 252 11.82 -3.20 -29.05
C LEU A 252 11.59 -1.73 -29.39
N ARG A 253 12.36 -0.83 -28.81
CA ARG A 253 12.27 0.60 -29.09
C ARG A 253 12.53 0.95 -30.55
N GLU A 254 13.68 0.53 -31.09
CA GLU A 254 14.11 0.86 -32.46
C GLU A 254 13.21 0.24 -33.53
N ASN A 255 12.79 -1.00 -33.36
CA ASN A 255 12.01 -1.70 -34.37
C ASN A 255 10.51 -1.36 -34.38
N TYR A 256 9.96 -0.97 -33.24
CA TYR A 256 8.51 -0.84 -33.09
C TYR A 256 8.07 0.53 -32.61
N ILE A 257 8.58 1.05 -31.49
CA ILE A 257 8.11 2.30 -30.88
C ILE A 257 8.71 3.52 -31.56
N ASN A 258 10.01 3.55 -31.76
CA ASN A 258 10.69 4.70 -32.41
C ASN A 258 10.20 4.89 -33.87
N GLY A 259 9.82 3.83 -34.55
CA GLY A 259 9.17 3.93 -35.85
C GLY A 259 7.86 4.73 -35.81
N GLN A 260 7.04 4.55 -34.79
CA GLN A 260 5.84 5.33 -34.54
C GLN A 260 6.17 6.79 -34.23
N ILE A 261 7.12 7.01 -33.31
CA ILE A 261 7.57 8.34 -32.92
C ILE A 261 8.11 9.10 -34.11
N ASN A 262 8.97 8.50 -34.93
CA ASN A 262 9.61 9.13 -36.08
C ASN A 262 8.65 9.30 -37.28
N SER A 263 7.49 8.65 -37.28
CA SER A 263 6.47 8.88 -38.31
C SER A 263 5.72 10.19 -38.17
N VAL A 264 5.82 10.85 -37.02
CA VAL A 264 5.27 12.18 -36.76
C VAL A 264 6.38 13.23 -36.80
N ASP A 265 6.12 14.33 -37.47
CA ASP A 265 7.09 15.45 -37.58
C ASP A 265 7.50 15.97 -36.18
N GLY A 266 8.76 16.40 -36.04
CA GLY A 266 9.31 16.83 -34.75
C GLY A 266 8.61 18.05 -34.16
N ASP A 267 8.26 19.03 -35.03
CA ASP A 267 7.54 20.22 -34.57
C ASP A 267 6.08 19.89 -34.23
N GLU A 268 5.46 18.96 -34.96
CA GLU A 268 4.12 18.45 -34.61
C GLU A 268 4.12 17.72 -33.27
N ARG A 269 5.11 16.85 -33.01
CA ARG A 269 5.25 16.19 -31.71
C ARG A 269 5.38 17.18 -30.57
N LYS A 270 6.20 18.18 -30.73
CA LYS A 270 6.40 19.26 -29.76
C LYS A 270 5.10 20.01 -29.49
N SER A 271 4.39 20.40 -30.53
CA SER A 271 3.11 21.11 -30.42
C SER A 271 2.04 20.23 -29.73
N ASN A 272 1.98 18.95 -30.07
CA ASN A 272 1.06 17.99 -29.41
C ASN A 272 1.37 17.85 -27.91
N LEU A 273 2.66 17.73 -27.56
CA LEU A 273 3.09 17.63 -26.16
C LEU A 273 2.71 18.88 -25.36
N GLU A 274 3.06 20.11 -25.91
CA GLU A 274 2.76 21.36 -25.23
C GLU A 274 1.26 21.54 -24.99
N SER A 275 0.43 21.32 -26.02
CA SER A 275 -1.03 21.46 -25.89
C SER A 275 -1.63 20.44 -24.96
N SER A 276 -1.15 19.19 -24.95
CA SER A 276 -1.64 18.15 -24.06
C SER A 276 -1.28 18.43 -22.61
N VAL A 277 -0.05 18.91 -22.35
CA VAL A 277 0.37 19.31 -21.01
C VAL A 277 -0.44 20.48 -20.49
N GLU A 278 -0.70 21.51 -21.32
CA GLU A 278 -1.53 22.66 -20.94
C GLU A 278 -2.98 22.23 -20.62
N GLN A 279 -3.57 21.37 -21.44
CA GLN A 279 -4.91 20.84 -21.19
C GLN A 279 -4.97 20.05 -19.88
N HIS A 280 -3.98 19.18 -19.65
CA HIS A 280 -3.90 18.39 -18.42
C HIS A 280 -3.76 19.27 -17.18
N ILE A 281 -2.88 20.29 -17.20
CA ILE A 281 -2.71 21.25 -16.11
C ILE A 281 -4.03 22.01 -15.84
N THR A 282 -4.75 22.37 -16.88
CA THR A 282 -6.03 23.07 -16.75
C THR A 282 -7.08 22.18 -16.09
N GLN A 283 -7.23 20.95 -16.55
CA GLN A 283 -8.14 19.97 -15.96
C GLN A 283 -7.83 19.70 -14.49
N GLN A 284 -6.56 19.50 -14.15
CA GLN A 284 -6.16 19.31 -12.76
C GLN A 284 -6.49 20.51 -11.85
N LYS A 285 -6.29 21.74 -12.36
CA LYS A 285 -6.67 22.94 -11.63
C LYS A 285 -8.19 23.02 -11.39
N GLU A 286 -9.00 22.71 -12.40
CA GLU A 286 -10.45 22.67 -12.30
C GLU A 286 -10.94 21.63 -11.29
N LEU A 287 -10.43 20.41 -11.34
CA LEU A 287 -10.72 19.35 -10.38
C LEU A 287 -10.34 19.77 -8.96
N ARG A 288 -9.15 20.37 -8.80
CA ARG A 288 -8.70 20.86 -7.50
C ARG A 288 -9.61 21.96 -6.96
N GLN A 289 -10.08 22.88 -7.79
CA GLN A 289 -11.02 23.92 -7.39
C GLN A 289 -12.37 23.33 -6.97
N GLN A 290 -12.91 22.38 -7.73
CA GLN A 290 -14.15 21.67 -7.38
C GLN A 290 -14.03 20.94 -6.04
N TYR A 291 -12.91 20.25 -5.82
CA TYR A 291 -12.64 19.58 -4.54
C TYR A 291 -12.58 20.57 -3.37
N LEU A 292 -11.87 21.68 -3.50
CA LEU A 292 -11.78 22.70 -2.45
C LEU A 292 -13.15 23.32 -2.16
N GLN A 293 -13.95 23.64 -3.20
CA GLN A 293 -15.30 24.13 -3.04
C GLN A 293 -16.18 23.11 -2.30
N SER A 294 -16.08 21.84 -2.61
CA SER A 294 -16.85 20.80 -1.92
C SER A 294 -16.51 20.69 -0.43
N LEU A 295 -15.24 20.92 -0.05
CA LEU A 295 -14.84 20.97 1.35
C LEU A 295 -15.40 22.21 2.09
N GLU A 296 -15.41 23.37 1.43
CA GLU A 296 -15.99 24.61 1.97
C GLU A 296 -17.50 24.45 2.18
N ASP A 297 -18.20 23.89 1.20
CA ASP A 297 -19.65 23.63 1.28
C ASP A 297 -19.99 22.63 2.40
N ALA A 298 -19.18 21.57 2.55
CA ALA A 298 -19.33 20.60 3.64
C ALA A 298 -19.08 21.23 5.02
N ALA A 299 -18.08 22.09 5.17
CA ALA A 299 -17.79 22.80 6.40
C ALA A 299 -18.92 23.77 6.76
N ALA A 300 -19.45 24.53 5.78
CA ALA A 300 -20.57 25.43 5.98
C ALA A 300 -21.86 24.70 6.38
N ALA A 301 -22.10 23.51 5.83
CA ALA A 301 -23.23 22.67 6.21
C ALA A 301 -23.10 22.12 7.65
N ALA A 302 -21.88 21.79 8.09
CA ALA A 302 -21.61 21.33 9.46
C ALA A 302 -21.80 22.45 10.50
N ASP A 303 -21.42 23.68 10.16
CA ASP A 303 -21.62 24.87 11.05
C ASP A 303 -23.09 25.31 11.15
N ALA A 304 -23.94 24.91 10.21
CA ALA A 304 -25.36 25.25 10.17
C ALA A 304 -26.27 24.21 10.87
N ALA A 305 -25.75 23.06 11.26
CA ALA A 305 -26.47 21.93 11.87
C ALA A 305 -26.29 21.87 13.39
#